data_b62f979260f72129c0cc64f467667bd1
#
_entry.id   b62f979260f72129c0cc64f467667bd1
#
_cell.length_a   1.000
_cell.length_b   1.000
_cell.length_c   1.000
_cell.angle_alpha   90.00
_cell.angle_beta   90.00
_cell.angle_gamma   90.00
#
_symmetry.space_group_name_H-M   'P 1'
#
loop_
_entity.id
_entity.type
_entity.pdbx_description
1 polymer ?
#
loop_
_entity_poly.entity_id
_entity_poly.type
_entity_poly.pdbx_seq_one_letter_code
_entity_poly.pdbx_strand_id
1 'polypeptide(L)'
;MEACKYLSAALHDQGDRKGAFAALCRSFALGAPRADLVCGCGDLLLEQGDYPAAICWYKWALELPQDLHSGFVNTDDTGYLPYLRLCVCYDRMGDYAAAARCNAQAAAYRPDDAAVQQNAAYFAALQHPADPSSTGENKEQNR
;
A
#
# COMPACT_ATOMS: atom_id res chain seq x y z
N MET A 1 14.12 16.34 10.58
CA MET A 1 13.26 15.44 9.77
C MET A 1 11.79 15.53 10.16
N GLU A 2 11.43 15.51 11.44
CA GLU A 2 10.03 15.66 11.88
C GLU A 2 9.36 16.95 11.37
N ALA A 3 10.08 18.09 11.41
CA ALA A 3 9.56 19.34 10.87
C ALA A 3 9.17 19.25 9.37
N CYS A 4 9.90 18.47 8.58
CA CYS A 4 9.57 18.24 7.17
C CYS A 4 8.27 17.42 7.03
N LYS A 5 8.05 16.46 7.91
CA LYS A 5 6.82 15.65 7.96
C LYS A 5 5.60 16.52 8.30
N TYR A 6 5.69 17.34 9.33
CA TYR A 6 4.60 18.25 9.71
C TYR A 6 4.34 19.32 8.63
N LEU A 7 5.40 19.86 8.02
CA LEU A 7 5.26 20.81 6.92
C LEU A 7 4.56 20.17 5.72
N SER A 8 4.95 18.94 5.38
CA SER A 8 4.31 18.20 4.30
C SER A 8 2.81 17.98 4.57
N ALA A 9 2.45 17.56 5.78
CA ALA A 9 1.05 17.37 6.16
C ALA A 9 0.26 18.70 6.05
N ALA A 10 0.80 19.80 6.58
CA ALA A 10 0.15 21.10 6.50
C ALA A 10 -0.04 21.60 5.06
N LEU A 11 0.94 21.39 4.18
CA LEU A 11 0.85 21.74 2.76
C LEU A 11 -0.15 20.84 2.02
N HIS A 12 -0.19 19.56 2.35
CA HIS A 12 -1.16 18.62 1.81
C HIS A 12 -2.60 19.04 2.19
N ASP A 13 -2.85 19.39 3.45
CA ASP A 13 -4.16 19.85 3.92
C ASP A 13 -4.61 21.13 3.22
N GLN A 14 -3.67 21.97 2.79
CA GLN A 14 -3.93 23.17 1.99
C GLN A 14 -4.09 22.87 0.48
N GLY A 15 -3.95 21.63 0.06
CA GLY A 15 -4.03 21.20 -1.34
C GLY A 15 -2.73 21.41 -2.14
N ASP A 16 -1.66 21.88 -1.51
CA ASP A 16 -0.34 22.04 -2.14
C ASP A 16 0.43 20.69 -2.14
N ARG A 17 0.04 19.79 -3.02
CA ARG A 17 0.67 18.47 -3.15
C ARG A 17 2.13 18.55 -3.57
N LYS A 18 2.49 19.52 -4.42
CA LYS A 18 3.88 19.70 -4.86
C LYS A 18 4.76 20.19 -3.72
N GLY A 19 4.29 21.16 -2.96
CA GLY A 19 4.95 21.64 -1.76
C GLY A 19 5.09 20.56 -0.70
N ALA A 20 4.03 19.74 -0.49
CA ALA A 20 4.06 18.62 0.43
C ALA A 20 5.14 17.59 0.06
N PHE A 21 5.21 17.20 -1.21
CA PHE A 21 6.25 16.30 -1.71
C PHE A 21 7.65 16.87 -1.55
N ALA A 22 7.84 18.15 -1.93
CA ALA A 22 9.12 18.84 -1.79
C ALA A 22 9.56 18.94 -0.32
N ALA A 23 8.61 19.13 0.62
CA ALA A 23 8.90 19.15 2.05
C ALA A 23 9.44 17.81 2.56
N LEU A 24 8.87 16.68 2.11
CA LEU A 24 9.40 15.34 2.43
C LEU A 24 10.80 15.13 1.83
N CYS A 25 11.00 15.50 0.57
CA CYS A 25 12.29 15.36 -0.10
C CYS A 25 13.41 16.16 0.59
N ARG A 26 13.10 17.31 1.18
CA ARG A 26 14.07 18.10 1.98
C ARG A 26 14.62 17.32 3.18
N SER A 27 13.86 16.39 3.73
CA SER A 27 14.33 15.58 4.86
C SER A 27 15.55 14.74 4.52
N PHE A 28 15.71 14.33 3.26
CA PHE A 28 16.83 13.50 2.80
C PHE A 28 18.17 14.26 2.78
N ALA A 29 18.13 15.59 2.74
CA ALA A 29 19.31 16.43 2.92
C ALA A 29 19.74 16.58 4.38
N LEU A 30 18.89 16.21 5.33
CA LEU A 30 19.11 16.36 6.77
C LEU A 30 19.63 15.09 7.44
N GLY A 31 19.66 13.98 6.75
CA GLY A 31 20.09 12.70 7.28
C GLY A 31 19.69 11.52 6.42
N ALA A 32 19.97 10.31 6.89
CA ALA A 32 19.60 9.10 6.20
C ALA A 32 18.08 9.01 5.95
N PRO A 33 17.65 8.51 4.78
CA PRO A 33 16.24 8.32 4.50
C PRO A 33 15.55 7.43 5.54
N ARG A 34 14.36 7.84 5.98
CA ARG A 34 13.51 7.06 6.89
C ARG A 34 12.33 6.48 6.13
N ALA A 35 11.95 5.26 6.45
CA ALA A 35 10.89 4.54 5.76
C ALA A 35 9.54 5.28 5.80
N ASP A 36 9.19 5.90 6.94
CA ASP A 36 7.94 6.68 7.07
C ASP A 36 7.89 7.89 6.12
N LEU A 37 9.02 8.59 5.91
CA LEU A 37 9.10 9.73 5.00
C LEU A 37 9.10 9.29 3.53
N VAL A 38 9.76 8.18 3.25
CA VAL A 38 9.78 7.55 1.91
C VAL A 38 8.37 7.03 1.55
N CYS A 39 7.67 6.38 2.47
CA CYS A 39 6.26 5.99 2.30
C CYS A 39 5.37 7.21 2.07
N GLY A 40 5.57 8.30 2.82
CA GLY A 40 4.83 9.54 2.62
C GLY A 40 4.97 10.12 1.21
N CYS A 41 6.15 10.03 0.59
CA CYS A 41 6.32 10.37 -0.82
C CYS A 41 5.49 9.46 -1.73
N GLY A 42 5.48 8.16 -1.46
CA GLY A 42 4.65 7.19 -2.17
C GLY A 42 3.16 7.49 -2.02
N ASP A 43 2.68 7.82 -0.82
CA ASP A 43 1.28 8.14 -0.55
C ASP A 43 0.80 9.36 -1.35
N LEU A 44 1.60 10.41 -1.43
CA LEU A 44 1.28 11.60 -2.25
C LEU A 44 1.16 11.28 -3.74
N LEU A 45 1.99 10.38 -4.25
CA LEU A 45 1.94 9.94 -5.66
C LEU A 45 0.77 8.98 -5.90
N LEU A 46 0.48 8.09 -4.95
CA LEU A 46 -0.69 7.21 -4.99
C LEU A 46 -1.99 8.01 -5.08
N GLU A 47 -2.14 9.06 -4.29
CA GLU A 47 -3.29 9.97 -4.33
C GLU A 47 -3.43 10.73 -5.66
N GLN A 48 -2.32 10.98 -6.34
CA GLN A 48 -2.32 11.58 -7.67
C GLN A 48 -2.61 10.58 -8.80
N GLY A 49 -2.69 9.27 -8.48
CA GLY A 49 -2.87 8.20 -9.45
C GLY A 49 -1.59 7.83 -10.20
N ASP A 50 -0.43 8.34 -9.78
CA ASP A 50 0.86 7.96 -10.36
C ASP A 50 1.37 6.67 -9.68
N TYR A 51 0.70 5.57 -9.99
CA TYR A 51 0.99 4.26 -9.39
C TYR A 51 2.42 3.77 -9.69
N PRO A 52 2.95 3.91 -10.92
CA PRO A 52 4.33 3.49 -11.20
C PRO A 52 5.36 4.22 -10.34
N ALA A 53 5.22 5.53 -10.17
CA ALA A 53 6.12 6.30 -9.33
C ALA A 53 5.93 5.94 -7.83
N ALA A 54 4.70 5.80 -7.36
CA ALA A 54 4.41 5.37 -5.99
C ALA A 54 5.04 4.01 -5.66
N ILE A 55 4.98 3.05 -6.59
CA ILE A 55 5.60 1.73 -6.46
C ILE A 55 7.11 1.84 -6.21
N CYS A 56 7.81 2.73 -6.93
CA CYS A 56 9.25 2.94 -6.73
C CYS A 56 9.56 3.38 -5.30
N TRP A 57 8.77 4.31 -4.73
CA TRP A 57 8.95 4.80 -3.38
C TRP A 57 8.67 3.72 -2.32
N TYR A 58 7.59 2.96 -2.46
CA TYR A 58 7.29 1.88 -1.52
C TYR A 58 8.32 0.75 -1.56
N LYS A 59 8.83 0.39 -2.75
CA LYS A 59 9.92 -0.57 -2.87
C LYS A 59 11.19 -0.07 -2.19
N TRP A 60 11.52 1.21 -2.37
CA TRP A 60 12.65 1.80 -1.67
C TRP A 60 12.48 1.78 -0.15
N ALA A 61 11.28 2.06 0.36
CA ALA A 61 11.00 1.96 1.80
C ALA A 61 11.28 0.55 2.36
N LEU A 62 10.96 -0.50 1.59
CA LEU A 62 11.24 -1.90 1.97
C LEU A 62 12.74 -2.24 1.99
N GLU A 63 13.55 -1.55 1.20
CA GLU A 63 15.01 -1.77 1.11
C GLU A 63 15.78 -0.98 2.18
N LEU A 64 15.14 -0.03 2.85
CA LEU A 64 15.80 0.76 3.89
C LEU A 64 16.13 -0.11 5.12
N PRO A 65 17.32 0.09 5.70
CA PRO A 65 17.68 -0.62 6.93
C PRO A 65 16.72 -0.25 8.05
N GLN A 66 16.27 -1.24 8.79
CA GLN A 66 15.51 -1.01 10.01
C GLN A 66 16.47 -0.44 11.07
N ASP A 67 16.25 0.82 11.44
CA ASP A 67 17.02 1.43 12.52
C ASP A 67 16.47 0.96 13.87
N LEU A 68 16.99 -0.18 14.33
CA LEU A 68 16.63 -0.78 15.62
C LEU A 68 17.09 0.06 16.83
N HIS A 69 17.86 1.13 16.60
CA HIS A 69 18.45 1.93 17.67
C HIS A 69 17.72 3.24 17.95
N SER A 70 16.82 3.67 17.07
CA SER A 70 16.13 4.96 17.21
C SER A 70 14.98 4.97 18.24
N GLY A 71 14.66 3.84 18.86
CA GLY A 71 13.63 3.72 19.90
C GLY A 71 12.17 3.99 19.43
N PHE A 72 11.99 4.44 18.19
CA PHE A 72 10.71 4.76 17.55
C PHE A 72 10.57 4.07 16.20
N VAL A 73 10.95 2.79 16.12
CA VAL A 73 10.71 2.01 14.90
C VAL A 73 9.24 1.64 14.85
N ASN A 74 8.48 2.34 14.03
CA ASN A 74 7.20 1.81 13.60
C ASN A 74 7.48 0.72 12.56
N THR A 75 7.43 -0.54 12.97
CA THR A 75 7.64 -1.70 12.08
C THR A 75 6.64 -1.74 10.93
N ASP A 76 5.53 -1.00 11.05
CA ASP A 76 4.55 -0.87 10.00
C ASP A 76 5.09 -0.18 8.76
N ASP A 77 5.91 0.86 8.94
CA ASP A 77 6.46 1.64 7.83
C ASP A 77 7.57 0.92 7.06
N THR A 78 8.16 -0.13 7.65
CA THR A 78 9.25 -0.92 7.05
C THR A 78 8.80 -2.25 6.47
N GLY A 79 7.54 -2.61 6.61
CA GLY A 79 7.02 -3.90 6.15
C GLY A 79 5.54 -3.85 5.78
N TYR A 80 4.67 -3.83 6.78
CA TYR A 80 3.23 -3.94 6.57
C TYR A 80 2.65 -2.88 5.61
N LEU A 81 2.86 -1.60 5.91
CA LEU A 81 2.29 -0.50 5.11
C LEU A 81 2.80 -0.44 3.67
N PRO A 82 4.13 -0.52 3.40
CA PRO A 82 4.61 -0.55 2.02
C PRO A 82 4.00 -1.69 1.20
N TYR A 83 3.90 -2.90 1.74
CA TYR A 83 3.28 -4.02 1.03
C TYR A 83 1.79 -3.81 0.79
N LEU A 84 1.06 -3.27 1.77
CA LEU A 84 -0.36 -2.96 1.60
C LEU A 84 -0.58 -1.89 0.53
N ARG A 85 0.27 -0.85 0.48
CA ARG A 85 0.23 0.20 -0.54
C ARG A 85 0.61 -0.31 -1.92
N LEU A 86 1.62 -1.17 -2.01
CA LEU A 86 1.98 -1.85 -3.27
C LEU A 86 0.82 -2.71 -3.79
N CYS A 87 0.12 -3.42 -2.91
CA CYS A 87 -1.08 -4.16 -3.27
C CYS A 87 -2.11 -3.25 -3.94
N VAL A 88 -2.41 -2.08 -3.37
CA VAL A 88 -3.33 -1.10 -3.95
C VAL A 88 -2.83 -0.59 -5.31
N CYS A 89 -1.55 -0.25 -5.44
CA CYS A 89 -0.99 0.24 -6.69
C CYS A 89 -1.13 -0.80 -7.82
N TYR A 90 -0.76 -2.04 -7.55
CA TYR A 90 -0.85 -3.12 -8.55
C TYR A 90 -2.30 -3.46 -8.90
N ASP A 91 -3.21 -3.45 -7.92
CA ASP A 91 -4.64 -3.63 -8.17
C ASP A 91 -5.18 -2.54 -9.11
N ARG A 92 -4.86 -1.27 -8.85
CA ARG A 92 -5.26 -0.13 -9.70
C ARG A 92 -4.68 -0.20 -11.12
N MET A 93 -3.54 -0.84 -11.30
CA MET A 93 -2.92 -1.08 -12.60
C MET A 93 -3.45 -2.35 -13.30
N GLY A 94 -4.30 -3.14 -12.65
CA GLY A 94 -4.84 -4.40 -13.17
C GLY A 94 -3.89 -5.60 -13.05
N ASP A 95 -2.74 -5.44 -12.39
CA ASP A 95 -1.83 -6.55 -12.09
C ASP A 95 -2.26 -7.25 -10.78
N TYR A 96 -3.37 -7.99 -10.86
CA TYR A 96 -3.95 -8.67 -9.71
C TYR A 96 -3.04 -9.75 -9.11
N ALA A 97 -2.18 -10.35 -9.94
CA ALA A 97 -1.23 -11.35 -9.46
C ALA A 97 -0.15 -10.70 -8.58
N ALA A 98 0.40 -9.56 -8.98
CA ALA A 98 1.34 -8.80 -8.17
C ALA A 98 0.66 -8.24 -6.92
N ALA A 99 -0.57 -7.74 -7.04
CA ALA A 99 -1.36 -7.24 -5.91
C ALA A 99 -1.58 -8.33 -4.84
N ALA A 100 -2.00 -9.52 -5.26
CA ALA A 100 -2.19 -10.67 -4.36
C ALA A 100 -0.90 -11.08 -3.64
N ARG A 101 0.24 -11.09 -4.36
CA ARG A 101 1.55 -11.37 -3.74
C ARG A 101 1.92 -10.31 -2.68
N CYS A 102 1.71 -9.04 -2.97
CA CYS A 102 1.96 -7.96 -2.00
C CYS A 102 1.04 -8.07 -0.78
N ASN A 103 -0.25 -8.41 -0.98
CA ASN A 103 -1.17 -8.65 0.13
C ASN A 103 -0.71 -9.83 1.02
N ALA A 104 -0.21 -10.91 0.42
CA ALA A 104 0.34 -12.04 1.17
C ALA A 104 1.58 -11.65 1.99
N GLN A 105 2.42 -10.76 1.47
CA GLN A 105 3.55 -10.23 2.23
C GLN A 105 3.08 -9.34 3.40
N ALA A 106 2.07 -8.50 3.20
CA ALA A 106 1.46 -7.71 4.29
C ALA A 106 0.85 -8.64 5.37
N ALA A 107 0.20 -9.73 4.96
CA ALA A 107 -0.36 -10.75 5.86
C ALA A 107 0.70 -11.39 6.78
N ALA A 108 1.95 -11.51 6.32
CA ALA A 108 3.03 -12.06 7.16
C ALA A 108 3.33 -11.18 8.38
N TYR A 109 3.08 -9.86 8.28
CA TYR A 109 3.22 -8.92 9.39
C TYR A 109 1.97 -8.84 10.27
N ARG A 110 0.79 -8.86 9.65
CA ARG A 110 -0.51 -8.70 10.33
C ARG A 110 -1.56 -9.66 9.74
N PRO A 111 -1.53 -10.94 10.11
CA PRO A 111 -2.43 -11.94 9.53
C PRO A 111 -3.91 -11.70 9.88
N ASP A 112 -4.18 -11.10 11.04
CA ASP A 112 -5.54 -10.85 11.53
C ASP A 112 -6.10 -9.48 11.10
N ASP A 113 -5.37 -8.73 10.28
CA ASP A 113 -5.83 -7.44 9.80
C ASP A 113 -6.98 -7.59 8.81
N ALA A 114 -8.08 -6.85 9.05
CA ALA A 114 -9.29 -6.94 8.24
C ALA A 114 -9.06 -6.56 6.77
N ALA A 115 -8.21 -5.57 6.49
CA ALA A 115 -7.92 -5.15 5.12
C ALA A 115 -7.19 -6.26 4.35
N VAL A 116 -6.23 -6.90 4.99
CA VAL A 116 -5.48 -8.02 4.41
C VAL A 116 -6.40 -9.21 4.10
N GLN A 117 -7.30 -9.55 5.02
CA GLN A 117 -8.25 -10.65 4.84
C GLN A 117 -9.28 -10.34 3.74
N GLN A 118 -9.80 -9.12 3.68
CA GLN A 118 -10.71 -8.68 2.63
C GLN A 118 -10.05 -8.70 1.24
N ASN A 119 -8.81 -8.23 1.15
CA ASN A 119 -8.03 -8.27 -0.09
C ASN A 119 -7.78 -9.72 -0.54
N ALA A 120 -7.45 -10.63 0.39
CA ALA A 120 -7.24 -12.03 0.06
C ALA A 120 -8.51 -12.67 -0.52
N ALA A 121 -9.66 -12.42 0.07
CA ALA A 121 -10.95 -12.90 -0.44
C ALA A 121 -11.28 -12.30 -1.82
N TYR A 122 -11.02 -11.01 -2.02
CA TYR A 122 -11.21 -10.31 -3.30
C TYR A 122 -10.36 -10.94 -4.41
N PHE A 123 -9.06 -11.14 -4.19
CA PHE A 123 -8.19 -11.74 -5.21
C PHE A 123 -8.51 -13.22 -5.46
N ALA A 124 -8.93 -13.96 -4.45
CA ALA A 124 -9.38 -15.35 -4.64
C ALA A 124 -10.63 -15.41 -5.54
N ALA A 125 -11.58 -14.50 -5.37
CA ALA A 125 -12.78 -14.41 -6.21
C ALA A 125 -12.46 -14.06 -7.66
N LEU A 126 -11.43 -13.23 -7.91
CA LEU A 126 -10.98 -12.90 -9.27
C LEU A 126 -10.33 -14.07 -9.99
N GLN A 127 -9.67 -14.97 -9.26
CA GLN A 127 -9.03 -16.15 -9.81
C GLN A 127 -10.03 -17.29 -10.11
N HIS A 128 -11.15 -17.31 -9.40
CA HIS A 128 -12.23 -18.29 -9.55
C HIS A 128 -13.57 -17.55 -9.74
N PRO A 129 -13.81 -16.93 -10.91
CA PRO A 129 -15.11 -16.35 -11.18
C PRO A 129 -16.15 -17.48 -11.06
N ALA A 130 -17.18 -17.26 -10.24
CA ALA A 130 -18.26 -18.23 -10.05
C ALA A 130 -18.82 -18.62 -11.41
N ASP A 131 -18.82 -19.93 -11.71
CA ASP A 131 -19.35 -20.48 -12.95
C ASP A 131 -20.85 -20.16 -13.02
N PRO A 132 -21.33 -19.39 -14.02
CA PRO A 132 -22.75 -19.03 -14.11
C PRO A 132 -23.68 -20.20 -14.38
N SER A 133 -23.15 -21.43 -14.51
CA SER A 133 -23.91 -22.62 -14.83
C SER A 133 -24.56 -23.34 -13.64
N SER A 134 -24.37 -22.89 -12.40
CA SER A 134 -24.98 -23.57 -11.23
C SER A 134 -26.36 -23.06 -10.80
N THR A 135 -26.98 -22.17 -11.58
CA THR A 135 -28.33 -21.66 -11.30
C THR A 135 -29.32 -22.12 -12.37
N GLY A 136 -29.64 -23.39 -12.36
CA GLY A 136 -30.69 -23.85 -13.24
C GLY A 136 -30.82 -25.35 -13.40
N GLU A 137 -31.21 -26.06 -12.36
CA GLU A 137 -31.99 -27.31 -12.51
C GLU A 137 -32.58 -27.70 -11.16
N ASN A 138 -33.72 -27.13 -10.86
CA ASN A 138 -34.69 -27.85 -10.01
C ASN A 138 -36.11 -27.27 -10.22
N LYS A 139 -36.73 -27.61 -11.37
CA LYS A 139 -38.18 -27.62 -11.50
C LYS A 139 -38.55 -28.69 -12.48
N GLU A 140 -39.48 -29.48 -12.01
CA GLU A 140 -40.34 -30.44 -12.74
C GLU A 140 -39.97 -31.93 -12.62
N GLN A 141 -40.46 -32.51 -11.54
CA GLN A 141 -41.14 -33.77 -11.61
C GLN A 141 -42.09 -33.90 -10.41
N ASN A 142 -43.29 -33.42 -10.58
CA ASN A 142 -44.40 -33.92 -9.83
C ASN A 142 -45.65 -33.95 -10.78
N ARG A 143 -45.86 -35.10 -11.39
CA ARG A 143 -47.17 -35.59 -11.82
C ARG A 143 -47.25 -37.06 -11.62
#